data_3d3c9454bddf68f6e1d13eac68083996
#
_entry.id   3d3c9454bddf68f6e1d13eac68083996
#
_cell.length_a   1.000
_cell.length_b   1.000
_cell.length_c   1.000
_cell.angle_alpha   90.00
_cell.angle_beta   90.00
_cell.angle_gamma   90.00
#
_symmetry.space_group_name_H-M   'P 1'
#
loop_
_entity.id
_entity.type
_entity.pdbx_description
1 polymer ?
#
loop_
_entity_poly.entity_id
_entity_poly.type
_entity_poly.pdbx_seq_one_letter_code
_entity_poly.pdbx_strand_id
1 'polypeptide(L)'
;MAKALVLLVLVVPIAAAWPAVAFLQITPGYRAQQLNDEGIRLMQENHPAEAELQFRQAVQADPSNIEAVTNLGVAIFKQGRFAESIPFFEQGVASRPREAALHNDLAQAYVRVGRPHDAASEMARACDIEPKNPDYRRFLGDMLSEAHDQPAAEKQLRLAVKLAAKSAENWLSLAKLLARADRRDEATKAYLTSLGFNSRQPDALRELGELYSFAGDFPKAKEVFHKALALDPKSALLHQDLGSTLMKAGEKDKAETELRRAVKLDPSLGAAHRDLGLVLRDQGNFEEAVQELQRAAALLPGDSAVHYQLSRALRKAGKPEEAGKEAALSERLGRKEKEGQQVLALANGGLSLVQRGHAREGLAEIKEALQMDPENLTAHFNDALALRHLGRYDESIIQLQKVLQMQPDMPAAHYQLGCDYFGKGRYQEAVVSFRRAAGLIPGTAAVHNGLGVALAKSGDTGGATAELALARKLDPKAPLYGKNLACVQKPTAGCVLVP
;
A
#
# COMPACT_ATOMS: atom_id res chain seq x y z
N MET A 1 -92.69 -57.72 43.02
CA MET A 1 -91.26 -57.78 43.43
C MET A 1 -90.39 -57.64 42.15
N ALA A 2 -89.98 -56.44 41.85
CA ALA A 2 -89.15 -56.15 40.69
C ALA A 2 -87.93 -55.38 41.20
N LYS A 3 -86.73 -55.96 41.05
CA LYS A 3 -85.47 -55.32 41.36
C LYS A 3 -85.04 -54.44 40.17
N ALA A 4 -84.97 -53.16 40.39
CA ALA A 4 -84.40 -52.22 39.46
C ALA A 4 -82.85 -52.31 39.42
N LEU A 5 -82.30 -52.52 38.23
CA LEU A 5 -80.88 -52.54 37.97
C LEU A 5 -80.50 -51.12 37.51
N VAL A 6 -79.75 -50.43 38.39
CA VAL A 6 -79.17 -49.12 38.06
C VAL A 6 -77.91 -49.31 37.28
N LEU A 7 -77.84 -48.93 36.02
CA LEU A 7 -76.67 -48.93 35.15
C LEU A 7 -75.89 -47.64 35.40
N LEU A 8 -74.73 -47.74 36.01
CA LEU A 8 -73.86 -46.62 36.23
C LEU A 8 -72.99 -46.42 34.94
N VAL A 9 -73.34 -45.39 34.16
CA VAL A 9 -72.52 -45.00 32.99
C VAL A 9 -71.38 -44.15 33.47
N LEU A 10 -70.13 -44.72 33.47
CA LEU A 10 -68.94 -44.02 33.68
C LEU A 10 -68.63 -43.19 32.41
N VAL A 11 -68.80 -41.89 32.47
CA VAL A 11 -68.34 -40.95 31.45
C VAL A 11 -66.81 -40.71 31.74
N VAL A 12 -65.99 -41.35 30.92
CA VAL A 12 -64.51 -41.02 30.90
C VAL A 12 -64.37 -39.82 30.04
N PRO A 13 -63.77 -38.68 30.52
CA PRO A 13 -63.50 -37.57 29.65
C PRO A 13 -62.26 -37.95 28.79
N ILE A 14 -62.42 -38.07 27.49
CA ILE A 14 -61.35 -38.15 26.51
C ILE A 14 -60.69 -36.77 26.47
N ALA A 15 -59.65 -36.60 27.28
CA ALA A 15 -58.75 -35.49 27.13
C ALA A 15 -58.06 -35.69 25.77
N ALA A 16 -58.50 -34.95 24.76
CA ALA A 16 -57.78 -34.84 23.48
C ALA A 16 -56.41 -34.23 23.76
N ALA A 17 -55.38 -35.09 23.81
CA ALA A 17 -54.01 -34.66 23.73
C ALA A 17 -53.78 -34.07 22.32
N TRP A 18 -53.95 -32.77 22.20
CA TRP A 18 -53.32 -32.05 21.09
C TRP A 18 -51.84 -32.22 21.23
N PRO A 19 -51.11 -32.66 20.14
CA PRO A 19 -49.66 -32.59 20.19
C PRO A 19 -49.33 -31.13 20.36
N ALA A 20 -48.67 -30.81 21.47
CA ALA A 20 -48.00 -29.52 21.63
C ALA A 20 -47.01 -29.43 20.46
N VAL A 21 -47.43 -28.73 19.41
CA VAL A 21 -46.52 -28.24 18.40
C VAL A 21 -45.61 -27.31 19.20
N ALA A 22 -44.44 -27.86 19.57
CA ALA A 22 -43.39 -27.06 20.15
C ALA A 22 -43.12 -25.99 19.10
N PHE A 23 -43.63 -24.79 19.32
CA PHE A 23 -43.10 -23.59 18.69
C PHE A 23 -41.64 -23.57 19.12
N LEU A 24 -40.77 -24.11 18.27
CA LEU A 24 -39.36 -23.86 18.35
C LEU A 24 -39.22 -22.35 18.30
N GLN A 25 -39.13 -21.71 19.48
CA GLN A 25 -38.73 -20.33 19.57
C GLN A 25 -37.37 -20.29 18.93
N ILE A 26 -37.32 -19.81 17.68
CA ILE A 26 -36.08 -19.59 16.97
C ILE A 26 -35.27 -18.62 17.83
N THR A 27 -34.27 -19.16 18.53
CA THR A 27 -33.41 -18.31 19.36
C THR A 27 -32.73 -17.26 18.48
N PRO A 28 -32.45 -16.07 18.99
CA PRO A 28 -31.74 -15.04 18.21
C PRO A 28 -30.47 -15.59 17.53
N GLY A 29 -29.70 -16.43 18.23
CA GLY A 29 -28.51 -17.07 17.64
C GLY A 29 -28.82 -18.03 16.50
N TYR A 30 -29.89 -18.84 16.59
CA TYR A 30 -30.30 -19.72 15.48
C TYR A 30 -30.74 -18.92 14.25
N ARG A 31 -31.49 -17.83 14.46
CA ARG A 31 -31.89 -16.93 13.38
C ARG A 31 -30.67 -16.24 12.74
N ALA A 32 -29.75 -15.78 13.57
CA ALA A 32 -28.51 -15.18 13.09
C ALA A 32 -27.69 -16.17 12.23
N GLN A 33 -27.62 -17.44 12.65
CA GLN A 33 -26.90 -18.45 11.88
C GLN A 33 -27.58 -18.72 10.52
N GLN A 34 -28.92 -18.86 10.47
CA GLN A 34 -29.64 -19.05 9.20
C GLN A 34 -29.41 -17.89 8.23
N LEU A 35 -29.43 -16.64 8.73
CA LEU A 35 -29.18 -15.45 7.93
C LEU A 35 -27.73 -15.38 7.45
N ASN A 36 -26.78 -15.79 8.30
CA ASN A 36 -25.39 -15.89 7.92
C ASN A 36 -25.16 -16.94 6.81
N ASP A 37 -25.76 -18.13 6.95
CA ASP A 37 -25.66 -19.19 5.94
C ASP A 37 -26.27 -18.76 4.60
N GLU A 38 -27.38 -18.05 4.61
CA GLU A 38 -27.98 -17.47 3.39
C GLU A 38 -27.08 -16.39 2.77
N GLY A 39 -26.48 -15.54 3.59
CA GLY A 39 -25.50 -14.56 3.13
C GLY A 39 -24.29 -15.22 2.47
N ILE A 40 -23.77 -16.31 3.07
CA ILE A 40 -22.67 -17.10 2.49
C ILE A 40 -23.05 -17.68 1.13
N ARG A 41 -24.26 -18.24 1.00
CA ARG A 41 -24.78 -18.75 -0.28
C ARG A 41 -24.79 -17.65 -1.35
N LEU A 42 -25.33 -16.47 -1.01
CA LEU A 42 -25.36 -15.31 -1.92
C LEU A 42 -23.95 -14.84 -2.31
N MET A 43 -22.99 -14.89 -1.40
CA MET A 43 -21.59 -14.59 -1.73
C MET A 43 -21.01 -15.59 -2.73
N GLN A 44 -21.31 -16.88 -2.61
CA GLN A 44 -20.92 -17.93 -3.56
C GLN A 44 -21.55 -17.72 -4.95
N GLU A 45 -22.77 -17.20 -5.00
CA GLU A 45 -23.47 -16.84 -6.22
C GLU A 45 -23.04 -15.48 -6.81
N ASN A 46 -22.05 -14.82 -6.18
CA ASN A 46 -21.51 -13.50 -6.56
C ASN A 46 -22.53 -12.34 -6.44
N HIS A 47 -23.39 -12.40 -5.42
CA HIS A 47 -24.39 -11.37 -5.06
C HIS A 47 -24.02 -10.65 -3.76
N PRO A 48 -22.89 -9.88 -3.70
CA PRO A 48 -22.40 -9.32 -2.45
C PRO A 48 -23.33 -8.26 -1.82
N ALA A 49 -24.13 -7.55 -2.61
CA ALA A 49 -25.07 -6.56 -2.08
C ALA A 49 -26.26 -7.21 -1.37
N GLU A 50 -26.76 -8.33 -1.88
CA GLU A 50 -27.83 -9.10 -1.24
C GLU A 50 -27.31 -9.84 -0.02
N ALA A 51 -26.09 -10.40 -0.09
CA ALA A 51 -25.41 -11.01 1.03
C ALA A 51 -25.20 -10.02 2.19
N GLU A 52 -24.82 -8.77 1.91
CA GLU A 52 -24.69 -7.72 2.93
C GLU A 52 -26.00 -7.55 3.72
N LEU A 53 -27.15 -7.54 3.06
CA LEU A 53 -28.45 -7.44 3.74
C LEU A 53 -28.67 -8.58 4.73
N GLN A 54 -28.37 -9.81 4.32
CA GLN A 54 -28.51 -10.98 5.18
C GLN A 54 -27.54 -10.94 6.36
N PHE A 55 -26.27 -10.58 6.12
CA PHE A 55 -25.29 -10.45 7.19
C PHE A 55 -25.63 -9.31 8.17
N ARG A 56 -26.16 -8.17 7.70
CA ARG A 56 -26.62 -7.10 8.59
C ARG A 56 -27.77 -7.56 9.50
N GLN A 57 -28.71 -8.33 8.95
CA GLN A 57 -29.81 -8.92 9.74
C GLN A 57 -29.28 -9.97 10.72
N ALA A 58 -28.28 -10.78 10.33
CA ALA A 58 -27.64 -11.74 11.21
C ALA A 58 -26.93 -11.04 12.41
N VAL A 59 -26.17 -9.98 12.15
CA VAL A 59 -25.51 -9.16 13.18
C VAL A 59 -26.54 -8.45 14.07
N GLN A 60 -27.66 -8.00 13.51
CA GLN A 60 -28.73 -7.39 14.30
C GLN A 60 -29.43 -8.43 15.22
N ALA A 61 -29.60 -9.67 14.74
CA ALA A 61 -30.21 -10.75 15.52
C ALA A 61 -29.28 -11.25 16.64
N ASP A 62 -27.97 -11.30 16.37
CA ASP A 62 -26.93 -11.68 17.34
C ASP A 62 -25.64 -10.89 17.08
N PRO A 63 -25.42 -9.77 17.77
CA PRO A 63 -24.19 -8.97 17.63
C PRO A 63 -22.90 -9.69 18.08
N SER A 64 -23.03 -10.79 18.81
CA SER A 64 -21.89 -11.60 19.25
C SER A 64 -21.47 -12.66 18.22
N ASN A 65 -22.21 -12.83 17.15
CA ASN A 65 -21.86 -13.73 16.05
C ASN A 65 -20.72 -13.12 15.21
N ILE A 66 -19.49 -13.40 15.61
CA ILE A 66 -18.30 -12.85 14.96
C ILE A 66 -18.16 -13.31 13.51
N GLU A 67 -18.66 -14.49 13.17
CA GLU A 67 -18.66 -14.98 11.79
C GLU A 67 -19.55 -14.09 10.89
N ALA A 68 -20.76 -13.76 11.34
CA ALA A 68 -21.64 -12.85 10.60
C ALA A 68 -21.03 -11.44 10.49
N VAL A 69 -20.37 -10.95 11.55
CA VAL A 69 -19.66 -9.65 11.53
C VAL A 69 -18.53 -9.65 10.48
N THR A 70 -17.70 -10.68 10.47
CA THR A 70 -16.59 -10.76 9.51
C THR A 70 -17.07 -10.97 8.08
N ASN A 71 -18.09 -11.81 7.86
CA ASN A 71 -18.72 -12.01 6.56
C ASN A 71 -19.38 -10.72 6.02
N LEU A 72 -19.96 -9.90 6.92
CA LEU A 72 -20.43 -8.56 6.56
C LEU A 72 -19.28 -7.69 6.04
N GLY A 73 -18.14 -7.69 6.74
CA GLY A 73 -16.92 -7.01 6.27
C GLY A 73 -16.47 -7.47 4.88
N VAL A 74 -16.48 -8.80 4.63
CA VAL A 74 -16.16 -9.38 3.32
C VAL A 74 -17.14 -8.94 2.23
N ALA A 75 -18.45 -8.95 2.51
CA ALA A 75 -19.46 -8.52 1.54
C ALA A 75 -19.31 -7.03 1.16
N ILE A 76 -19.04 -6.17 2.13
CA ILE A 76 -18.76 -4.74 1.92
C ILE A 76 -17.46 -4.55 1.13
N PHE A 77 -16.40 -5.28 1.47
CA PHE A 77 -15.13 -5.25 0.76
C PHE A 77 -15.28 -5.63 -0.72
N LYS A 78 -16.03 -6.69 -1.00
CA LYS A 78 -16.31 -7.15 -2.39
C LYS A 78 -17.06 -6.13 -3.23
N GLN A 79 -17.79 -5.22 -2.61
CA GLN A 79 -18.45 -4.09 -3.28
C GLN A 79 -17.54 -2.88 -3.51
N GLY A 80 -16.24 -2.96 -3.14
CA GLY A 80 -15.27 -1.89 -3.30
C GLY A 80 -15.33 -0.82 -2.18
N ARG A 81 -16.15 -1.03 -1.15
CA ARG A 81 -16.33 -0.12 0.00
C ARG A 81 -15.29 -0.44 1.08
N PHE A 82 -14.00 -0.31 0.72
CA PHE A 82 -12.89 -0.81 1.52
C PHE A 82 -12.78 -0.17 2.90
N ALA A 83 -12.92 1.16 2.98
CA ALA A 83 -12.84 1.87 4.27
C ALA A 83 -13.96 1.45 5.23
N GLU A 84 -15.15 1.18 4.71
CA GLU A 84 -16.30 0.74 5.52
C GLU A 84 -16.15 -0.70 6.02
N SER A 85 -15.39 -1.56 5.34
CA SER A 85 -15.17 -2.94 5.76
C SER A 85 -14.21 -3.07 6.96
N ILE A 86 -13.30 -2.12 7.15
CA ILE A 86 -12.23 -2.17 8.17
C ILE A 86 -12.78 -2.40 9.60
N PRO A 87 -13.78 -1.66 10.12
CA PRO A 87 -14.26 -1.87 11.48
C PRO A 87 -14.77 -3.29 11.75
N PHE A 88 -15.35 -3.96 10.76
CA PHE A 88 -15.83 -5.33 10.89
C PHE A 88 -14.67 -6.34 10.97
N PHE A 89 -13.62 -6.14 10.19
CA PHE A 89 -12.41 -6.95 10.28
C PHE A 89 -11.64 -6.68 11.58
N GLU A 90 -11.54 -5.43 12.05
CA GLU A 90 -10.95 -5.08 13.34
C GLU A 90 -11.68 -5.78 14.50
N GLN A 91 -13.02 -5.80 14.48
CA GLN A 91 -13.82 -6.53 15.46
C GLN A 91 -13.57 -8.03 15.39
N GLY A 92 -13.44 -8.60 14.19
CA GLY A 92 -13.09 -9.99 13.96
C GLY A 92 -11.74 -10.35 14.58
N VAL A 93 -10.70 -9.58 14.25
CA VAL A 93 -9.34 -9.73 14.79
C VAL A 93 -9.30 -9.59 16.33
N ALA A 94 -10.04 -8.61 16.88
CA ALA A 94 -10.11 -8.42 18.32
C ALA A 94 -10.73 -9.62 19.05
N SER A 95 -11.74 -10.25 18.44
CA SER A 95 -12.44 -11.40 18.99
C SER A 95 -11.69 -12.72 18.81
N ARG A 96 -11.00 -12.87 17.65
CA ARG A 96 -10.26 -14.09 17.30
C ARG A 96 -8.82 -13.78 16.86
N PRO A 97 -7.95 -13.32 17.79
CA PRO A 97 -6.61 -12.81 17.45
C PRO A 97 -5.61 -13.88 16.99
N ARG A 98 -5.99 -15.16 16.95
CA ARG A 98 -5.19 -16.26 16.43
C ARG A 98 -5.72 -16.83 15.12
N GLU A 99 -6.62 -16.16 14.46
CA GLU A 99 -7.15 -16.56 13.15
C GLU A 99 -6.43 -15.78 12.05
N ALA A 100 -5.50 -16.43 11.36
CA ALA A 100 -4.63 -15.78 10.36
C ALA A 100 -5.42 -15.17 9.20
N ALA A 101 -6.53 -15.78 8.79
CA ALA A 101 -7.39 -15.28 7.72
C ALA A 101 -7.95 -13.89 8.02
N LEU A 102 -8.35 -13.60 9.27
CA LEU A 102 -8.89 -12.29 9.65
C LEU A 102 -7.83 -11.19 9.57
N HIS A 103 -6.59 -11.48 9.97
CA HIS A 103 -5.47 -10.57 9.80
C HIS A 103 -5.16 -10.32 8.33
N ASN A 104 -5.24 -11.34 7.48
CA ASN A 104 -5.10 -11.19 6.03
C ASN A 104 -6.20 -10.29 5.44
N ASP A 105 -7.46 -10.48 5.81
CA ASP A 105 -8.58 -9.70 5.28
C ASP A 105 -8.47 -8.22 5.71
N LEU A 106 -8.11 -7.98 6.97
CA LEU A 106 -7.85 -6.63 7.46
C LEU A 106 -6.67 -5.98 6.74
N ALA A 107 -5.58 -6.74 6.52
CA ALA A 107 -4.42 -6.26 5.79
C ALA A 107 -4.77 -5.87 4.35
N GLN A 108 -5.56 -6.70 3.65
CA GLN A 108 -6.03 -6.38 2.30
C GLN A 108 -6.87 -5.10 2.29
N ALA A 109 -7.76 -4.91 3.27
CA ALA A 109 -8.55 -3.68 3.37
C ALA A 109 -7.66 -2.45 3.58
N TYR A 110 -6.63 -2.53 4.42
CA TYR A 110 -5.66 -1.45 4.61
C TYR A 110 -4.87 -1.10 3.35
N VAL A 111 -4.45 -2.09 2.55
CA VAL A 111 -3.81 -1.84 1.24
C VAL A 111 -4.72 -1.02 0.34
N ARG A 112 -6.00 -1.40 0.25
CA ARG A 112 -6.97 -0.75 -0.66
C ARG A 112 -7.29 0.70 -0.27
N VAL A 113 -7.06 1.09 0.98
CA VAL A 113 -7.23 2.47 1.47
C VAL A 113 -5.91 3.24 1.60
N GLY A 114 -4.80 2.69 1.07
CA GLY A 114 -3.49 3.36 1.05
C GLY A 114 -2.78 3.38 2.41
N ARG A 115 -2.99 2.36 3.27
CA ARG A 115 -2.35 2.20 4.58
C ARG A 115 -1.36 1.00 4.59
N PRO A 116 -0.27 1.05 3.81
CA PRO A 116 0.61 -0.12 3.60
C PRO A 116 1.35 -0.56 4.86
N HIS A 117 1.68 0.34 5.79
CA HIS A 117 2.33 -0.02 7.05
C HIS A 117 1.41 -0.83 7.98
N ASP A 118 0.13 -0.43 8.07
CA ASP A 118 -0.85 -1.18 8.86
C ASP A 118 -1.12 -2.54 8.23
N ALA A 119 -1.23 -2.59 6.91
CA ALA A 119 -1.36 -3.83 6.16
C ALA A 119 -0.20 -4.79 6.42
N ALA A 120 1.05 -4.30 6.36
CA ALA A 120 2.24 -5.10 6.65
C ALA A 120 2.25 -5.61 8.11
N SER A 121 1.79 -4.80 9.07
CA SER A 121 1.68 -5.20 10.48
C SER A 121 0.68 -6.34 10.67
N GLU A 122 -0.51 -6.23 10.10
CA GLU A 122 -1.53 -7.30 10.21
C GLU A 122 -1.08 -8.56 9.46
N MET A 123 -0.49 -8.42 8.27
CA MET A 123 0.05 -9.56 7.52
C MET A 123 1.23 -10.23 8.25
N ALA A 124 2.06 -9.48 8.98
CA ALA A 124 3.10 -10.06 9.82
C ALA A 124 2.50 -10.95 10.91
N ARG A 125 1.37 -10.54 11.52
CA ARG A 125 0.63 -11.37 12.49
C ARG A 125 0.07 -12.64 11.85
N ALA A 126 -0.49 -12.55 10.64
CA ALA A 126 -0.92 -13.74 9.90
C ALA A 126 0.26 -14.70 9.65
N CYS A 127 1.43 -14.17 9.29
CA CYS A 127 2.65 -14.95 9.11
C CYS A 127 3.20 -15.56 10.41
N ASP A 128 2.98 -14.93 11.57
CA ASP A 128 3.39 -15.49 12.87
C ASP A 128 2.47 -16.63 13.31
N ILE A 129 1.19 -16.56 12.95
CA ILE A 129 0.20 -17.62 13.22
C ILE A 129 0.44 -18.81 12.27
N GLU A 130 0.63 -18.55 10.98
CA GLU A 130 0.88 -19.57 9.95
C GLU A 130 2.24 -19.35 9.26
N PRO A 131 3.37 -19.66 9.93
CA PRO A 131 4.70 -19.31 9.45
C PRO A 131 5.15 -20.04 8.18
N LYS A 132 4.47 -21.12 7.81
CA LYS A 132 4.75 -21.91 6.61
C LYS A 132 3.79 -21.63 5.46
N ASN A 133 2.89 -20.66 5.59
CA ASN A 133 1.99 -20.27 4.52
C ASN A 133 2.74 -19.38 3.51
N PRO A 134 2.99 -19.85 2.26
CA PRO A 134 3.76 -19.09 1.28
C PRO A 134 3.02 -17.85 0.80
N ASP A 135 1.69 -17.88 0.73
CA ASP A 135 0.89 -16.74 0.25
C ASP A 135 0.93 -15.59 1.25
N TYR A 136 0.84 -15.87 2.55
CA TYR A 136 0.99 -14.82 3.55
C TYR A 136 2.39 -14.19 3.52
N ARG A 137 3.45 -15.01 3.31
CA ARG A 137 4.81 -14.50 3.14
C ARG A 137 4.94 -13.62 1.89
N ARG A 138 4.31 -14.00 0.78
CA ARG A 138 4.27 -13.21 -0.45
C ARG A 138 3.53 -11.90 -0.22
N PHE A 139 2.32 -11.94 0.32
CA PHE A 139 1.54 -10.74 0.60
C PHE A 139 2.27 -9.79 1.55
N LEU A 140 2.90 -10.31 2.62
CA LEU A 140 3.72 -9.49 3.50
C LEU A 140 4.88 -8.83 2.74
N GLY A 141 5.55 -9.56 1.87
CA GLY A 141 6.62 -9.04 1.04
C GLY A 141 6.14 -7.94 0.08
N ASP A 142 4.99 -8.14 -0.57
CA ASP A 142 4.38 -7.14 -1.45
C ASP A 142 4.02 -5.86 -0.66
N MET A 143 3.40 -6.00 0.52
CA MET A 143 3.02 -4.86 1.38
C MET A 143 4.24 -4.10 1.92
N LEU A 144 5.30 -4.80 2.32
CA LEU A 144 6.56 -4.18 2.74
C LEU A 144 7.25 -3.44 1.58
N SER A 145 7.14 -3.95 0.35
CA SER A 145 7.62 -3.27 -0.85
C SER A 145 6.87 -1.97 -1.12
N GLU A 146 5.55 -1.96 -0.94
CA GLU A 146 4.72 -0.75 -1.04
C GLU A 146 5.01 0.25 0.10
N ALA A 147 5.36 -0.27 1.29
CA ALA A 147 5.81 0.54 2.43
C ALA A 147 7.27 1.01 2.31
N HIS A 148 7.94 0.75 1.18
CA HIS A 148 9.35 1.09 0.91
C HIS A 148 10.39 0.40 1.81
N ASP A 149 10.04 -0.67 2.52
CA ASP A 149 10.98 -1.51 3.26
C ASP A 149 11.51 -2.65 2.36
N GLN A 150 12.40 -2.30 1.44
CA GLN A 150 12.95 -3.22 0.45
C GLN A 150 13.68 -4.43 1.08
N PRO A 151 14.53 -4.29 2.12
CA PRO A 151 15.24 -5.43 2.72
C PRO A 151 14.28 -6.43 3.38
N ALA A 152 13.26 -5.94 4.11
CA ALA A 152 12.29 -6.82 4.75
C ALA A 152 11.40 -7.49 3.69
N ALA A 153 10.98 -6.78 2.64
CA ALA A 153 10.21 -7.32 1.52
C ALA A 153 10.96 -8.47 0.84
N GLU A 154 12.24 -8.29 0.50
CA GLU A 154 13.05 -9.33 -0.14
C GLU A 154 13.15 -10.59 0.72
N LYS A 155 13.37 -10.42 2.02
CA LYS A 155 13.44 -11.55 2.97
C LYS A 155 12.15 -12.38 2.94
N GLN A 156 10.99 -11.74 2.94
CA GLN A 156 9.70 -12.44 2.94
C GLN A 156 9.43 -13.11 1.59
N LEU A 157 9.70 -12.43 0.46
CA LEU A 157 9.49 -13.00 -0.88
C LEU A 157 10.42 -14.17 -1.16
N ARG A 158 11.70 -14.11 -0.75
CA ARG A 158 12.60 -15.25 -0.85
C ARG A 158 12.13 -16.44 0.01
N LEU A 159 11.54 -16.18 1.17
CA LEU A 159 10.96 -17.22 2.00
C LEU A 159 9.71 -17.81 1.35
N ALA A 160 8.83 -17.01 0.74
CA ALA A 160 7.67 -17.48 -0.02
C ALA A 160 8.09 -18.43 -1.16
N VAL A 161 9.09 -18.03 -1.95
CA VAL A 161 9.68 -18.86 -3.00
C VAL A 161 10.26 -20.16 -2.45
N LYS A 162 10.95 -20.11 -1.29
CA LYS A 162 11.49 -21.33 -0.65
C LYS A 162 10.41 -22.29 -0.19
N LEU A 163 9.28 -21.78 0.31
CA LEU A 163 8.15 -22.58 0.79
C LEU A 163 7.33 -23.18 -0.36
N ALA A 164 7.18 -22.46 -1.47
CA ALA A 164 6.44 -22.90 -2.65
C ALA A 164 7.23 -22.56 -3.93
N ALA A 165 8.28 -23.34 -4.19
CA ALA A 165 9.22 -23.08 -5.29
C ALA A 165 8.61 -23.19 -6.70
N LYS A 166 7.42 -23.80 -6.84
CA LYS A 166 6.70 -23.94 -8.11
C LYS A 166 5.56 -22.92 -8.27
N SER A 167 5.38 -22.00 -7.31
CA SER A 167 4.39 -20.92 -7.44
C SER A 167 4.91 -19.82 -8.37
N ALA A 168 4.21 -19.63 -9.48
CA ALA A 168 4.50 -18.56 -10.43
C ALA A 168 4.34 -17.18 -9.78
N GLU A 169 3.33 -17.02 -8.91
CA GLU A 169 3.02 -15.78 -8.22
C GLU A 169 4.14 -15.35 -7.27
N ASN A 170 4.74 -16.30 -6.54
CA ASN A 170 5.84 -16.01 -5.62
C ASN A 170 7.08 -15.51 -6.37
N TRP A 171 7.40 -16.15 -7.51
CA TRP A 171 8.49 -15.70 -8.37
C TRP A 171 8.19 -14.36 -9.03
N LEU A 172 6.94 -14.11 -9.42
CA LEU A 172 6.52 -12.83 -9.99
C LEU A 172 6.70 -11.68 -9.01
N SER A 173 6.23 -11.84 -7.76
CA SER A 173 6.41 -10.82 -6.72
C SER A 173 7.90 -10.55 -6.45
N LEU A 174 8.73 -11.60 -6.35
CA LEU A 174 10.17 -11.43 -6.19
C LEU A 174 10.81 -10.73 -7.39
N ALA A 175 10.39 -11.08 -8.62
CA ALA A 175 10.90 -10.44 -9.84
C ALA A 175 10.60 -8.94 -9.89
N LYS A 176 9.36 -8.55 -9.54
CA LYS A 176 8.95 -7.14 -9.46
C LYS A 176 9.77 -6.36 -8.43
N LEU A 177 9.99 -6.92 -7.25
CA LEU A 177 10.84 -6.31 -6.23
C LEU A 177 12.26 -6.10 -6.73
N LEU A 178 12.87 -7.13 -7.34
CA LEU A 178 14.24 -7.07 -7.86
C LEU A 178 14.37 -6.06 -9.00
N ALA A 179 13.36 -5.96 -9.88
CA ALA A 179 13.32 -4.96 -10.95
C ALA A 179 13.27 -3.53 -10.38
N ARG A 180 12.44 -3.27 -9.38
CA ARG A 180 12.37 -1.98 -8.67
C ARG A 180 13.69 -1.63 -7.96
N ALA A 181 14.43 -2.64 -7.48
CA ALA A 181 15.75 -2.48 -6.87
C ALA A 181 16.90 -2.39 -7.89
N ASP A 182 16.61 -2.25 -9.19
CA ASP A 182 17.56 -2.20 -10.31
C ASP A 182 18.48 -3.43 -10.43
N ARG A 183 18.09 -4.55 -9.83
CA ARG A 183 18.80 -5.84 -9.90
C ARG A 183 18.32 -6.65 -11.11
N ARG A 184 18.56 -6.08 -12.30
CA ARG A 184 17.95 -6.52 -13.58
C ARG A 184 18.22 -7.98 -13.93
N ASP A 185 19.44 -8.48 -13.71
CA ASP A 185 19.78 -9.88 -14.03
C ASP A 185 19.02 -10.86 -13.16
N GLU A 186 18.87 -10.55 -11.87
CA GLU A 186 18.12 -11.40 -10.96
C GLU A 186 16.60 -11.31 -11.23
N ALA A 187 16.11 -10.12 -11.54
CA ALA A 187 14.73 -9.90 -11.97
C ALA A 187 14.39 -10.72 -13.23
N THR A 188 15.26 -10.67 -14.24
CA THR A 188 15.12 -11.45 -15.49
C THR A 188 15.01 -12.95 -15.20
N LYS A 189 15.89 -13.50 -14.35
CA LYS A 189 15.85 -14.91 -13.95
C LYS A 189 14.56 -15.26 -13.21
N ALA A 190 14.09 -14.40 -12.32
CA ALA A 190 12.88 -14.60 -11.56
C ALA A 190 11.62 -14.55 -12.44
N TYR A 191 11.53 -13.59 -13.41
CA TYR A 191 10.46 -13.55 -14.40
C TYR A 191 10.44 -14.80 -15.28
N LEU A 192 11.59 -15.23 -15.80
CA LEU A 192 11.69 -16.46 -16.58
C LEU A 192 11.22 -17.69 -15.79
N THR A 193 11.56 -17.76 -14.51
CA THR A 193 11.14 -18.85 -13.63
C THR A 193 9.62 -18.80 -13.41
N SER A 194 9.05 -17.63 -13.12
CA SER A 194 7.61 -17.43 -13.01
C SER A 194 6.87 -17.86 -14.27
N LEU A 195 7.32 -17.39 -15.43
CA LEU A 195 6.75 -17.72 -16.74
C LEU A 195 6.92 -19.19 -17.11
N GLY A 196 7.94 -19.86 -16.57
CA GLY A 196 8.13 -21.32 -16.71
C GLY A 196 7.04 -22.13 -16.01
N PHE A 197 6.49 -21.63 -14.91
CA PHE A 197 5.37 -22.26 -14.19
C PHE A 197 4.00 -21.81 -14.72
N ASN A 198 3.87 -20.56 -15.09
CA ASN A 198 2.66 -20.01 -15.71
C ASN A 198 3.06 -19.06 -16.86
N SER A 199 2.94 -19.53 -18.09
CA SER A 199 3.30 -18.76 -19.30
C SER A 199 2.26 -17.70 -19.70
N ARG A 200 1.06 -17.71 -19.08
CA ARG A 200 -0.07 -16.84 -19.42
C ARG A 200 -0.16 -15.64 -18.47
N GLN A 201 0.92 -14.88 -18.36
CA GLN A 201 1.03 -13.68 -17.51
C GLN A 201 1.47 -12.51 -18.40
N PRO A 202 0.54 -11.75 -19.01
CA PRO A 202 0.89 -10.66 -19.92
C PRO A 202 1.75 -9.58 -19.26
N ASP A 203 1.47 -9.25 -17.99
CA ASP A 203 2.27 -8.27 -17.25
C ASP A 203 3.72 -8.75 -17.02
N ALA A 204 3.90 -10.02 -16.65
CA ALA A 204 5.24 -10.58 -16.46
C ALA A 204 6.04 -10.62 -17.78
N LEU A 205 5.36 -10.94 -18.90
CA LEU A 205 5.96 -10.88 -20.23
C LEU A 205 6.33 -9.46 -20.61
N ARG A 206 5.48 -8.47 -20.31
CA ARG A 206 5.75 -7.06 -20.56
C ARG A 206 7.02 -6.59 -19.82
N GLU A 207 7.07 -6.78 -18.52
CA GLU A 207 8.22 -6.41 -17.68
C GLU A 207 9.53 -7.10 -18.13
N LEU A 208 9.45 -8.39 -18.50
CA LEU A 208 10.58 -9.11 -19.05
C LEU A 208 11.03 -8.53 -20.42
N GLY A 209 10.07 -8.16 -21.27
CA GLY A 209 10.33 -7.50 -22.55
C GLY A 209 11.05 -6.16 -22.38
N GLU A 210 10.63 -5.36 -21.39
CA GLU A 210 11.29 -4.10 -21.03
C GLU A 210 12.73 -4.33 -20.56
N LEU A 211 12.97 -5.34 -19.70
CA LEU A 211 14.32 -5.68 -19.26
C LEU A 211 15.24 -6.08 -20.43
N TYR A 212 14.75 -6.89 -21.37
CA TYR A 212 15.50 -7.23 -22.58
C TYR A 212 15.72 -6.02 -23.48
N SER A 213 14.71 -5.15 -23.64
CA SER A 213 14.83 -3.91 -24.43
C SER A 213 15.86 -2.95 -23.82
N PHE A 214 15.89 -2.86 -22.50
CA PHE A 214 16.89 -2.07 -21.76
C PHE A 214 18.30 -2.65 -21.95
N ALA A 215 18.45 -3.97 -21.88
CA ALA A 215 19.72 -4.65 -22.10
C ALA A 215 20.21 -4.62 -23.56
N GLY A 216 19.39 -4.10 -24.50
CA GLY A 216 19.70 -4.08 -25.94
C GLY A 216 19.45 -5.43 -26.64
N ASP A 217 18.90 -6.43 -25.95
CA ASP A 217 18.53 -7.72 -26.57
C ASP A 217 17.15 -7.58 -27.26
N PHE A 218 17.12 -6.77 -28.31
CA PHE A 218 15.90 -6.48 -29.05
C PHE A 218 15.22 -7.74 -29.65
N PRO A 219 15.97 -8.76 -30.12
CA PRO A 219 15.33 -9.99 -30.58
C PRO A 219 14.48 -10.65 -29.52
N LYS A 220 15.00 -10.84 -28.29
CA LYS A 220 14.25 -11.43 -27.20
C LYS A 220 13.11 -10.53 -26.69
N ALA A 221 13.35 -9.21 -26.61
CA ALA A 221 12.32 -8.26 -26.25
C ALA A 221 11.10 -8.37 -27.17
N LYS A 222 11.31 -8.35 -28.50
CA LYS A 222 10.24 -8.51 -29.49
C LYS A 222 9.50 -9.84 -29.37
N GLU A 223 10.23 -10.95 -29.18
CA GLU A 223 9.64 -12.27 -28.99
C GLU A 223 8.68 -12.27 -27.79
N VAL A 224 9.12 -11.70 -26.68
CA VAL A 224 8.35 -11.67 -25.43
C VAL A 224 7.13 -10.75 -25.55
N PHE A 225 7.27 -9.56 -26.16
CA PHE A 225 6.15 -8.66 -26.42
C PHE A 225 5.10 -9.28 -27.35
N HIS A 226 5.53 -10.03 -28.39
CA HIS A 226 4.59 -10.76 -29.24
C HIS A 226 3.84 -11.84 -28.47
N LYS A 227 4.48 -12.56 -27.53
CA LYS A 227 3.80 -13.49 -26.63
C LYS A 227 2.79 -12.79 -25.74
N ALA A 228 3.13 -11.60 -25.21
CA ALA A 228 2.22 -10.80 -24.40
C ALA A 228 1.01 -10.34 -25.22
N LEU A 229 1.24 -9.82 -26.45
CA LEU A 229 0.18 -9.39 -27.38
C LEU A 229 -0.71 -10.54 -27.85
N ALA A 230 -0.21 -11.77 -27.92
CA ALA A 230 -1.03 -12.94 -28.20
C ALA A 230 -2.03 -13.24 -27.07
N LEU A 231 -1.74 -12.82 -25.83
CA LEU A 231 -2.62 -12.95 -24.67
C LEU A 231 -3.56 -11.73 -24.54
N ASP A 232 -3.05 -10.53 -24.80
CA ASP A 232 -3.83 -9.27 -24.77
C ASP A 232 -3.57 -8.42 -26.03
N PRO A 233 -4.26 -8.72 -27.15
CA PRO A 233 -4.04 -8.02 -28.42
C PRO A 233 -4.60 -6.59 -28.47
N LYS A 234 -5.29 -6.13 -27.40
CA LYS A 234 -5.86 -4.77 -27.29
C LYS A 234 -5.13 -3.89 -26.29
N SER A 235 -4.02 -4.33 -25.73
CA SER A 235 -3.22 -3.53 -24.82
C SER A 235 -2.46 -2.44 -25.57
N ALA A 236 -2.88 -1.19 -25.41
CA ALA A 236 -2.19 -0.02 -25.97
C ALA A 236 -0.74 0.06 -25.48
N LEU A 237 -0.52 -0.27 -24.20
CA LEU A 237 0.80 -0.24 -23.57
C LEU A 237 1.75 -1.26 -24.18
N LEU A 238 1.30 -2.50 -24.45
CA LEU A 238 2.14 -3.51 -25.12
C LEU A 238 2.51 -3.12 -26.55
N HIS A 239 1.59 -2.51 -27.29
CA HIS A 239 1.89 -1.97 -28.62
C HIS A 239 2.89 -0.82 -28.54
N GLN A 240 2.79 0.06 -27.54
CA GLN A 240 3.75 1.14 -27.31
C GLN A 240 5.13 0.59 -26.96
N ASP A 241 5.24 -0.36 -26.02
CA ASP A 241 6.51 -0.96 -25.58
C ASP A 241 7.22 -1.69 -26.73
N LEU A 242 6.44 -2.45 -27.54
CA LEU A 242 6.96 -3.09 -28.76
C LEU A 242 7.42 -2.05 -29.79
N GLY A 243 6.62 -0.99 -29.99
CA GLY A 243 6.95 0.10 -30.91
C GLY A 243 8.24 0.82 -30.51
N SER A 244 8.38 1.16 -29.23
CA SER A 244 9.59 1.77 -28.67
C SER A 244 10.81 0.86 -28.82
N THR A 245 10.63 -0.46 -28.63
CA THR A 245 11.68 -1.45 -28.82
C THR A 245 12.11 -1.56 -30.28
N LEU A 246 11.14 -1.57 -31.21
CA LEU A 246 11.39 -1.58 -32.64
C LEU A 246 12.11 -0.30 -33.10
N MET A 247 11.74 0.86 -32.54
CA MET A 247 12.43 2.13 -32.81
C MET A 247 13.90 2.04 -32.37
N LYS A 248 14.19 1.54 -31.18
CA LYS A 248 15.56 1.33 -30.68
C LYS A 248 16.34 0.32 -31.53
N ALA A 249 15.67 -0.68 -32.07
CA ALA A 249 16.23 -1.67 -33.00
C ALA A 249 16.44 -1.14 -34.42
N GLY A 250 16.00 0.10 -34.75
CA GLY A 250 16.11 0.70 -36.06
C GLY A 250 15.03 0.25 -37.04
N GLU A 251 14.04 -0.53 -36.65
CA GLU A 251 12.95 -1.04 -37.49
C GLU A 251 11.79 -0.03 -37.55
N LYS A 252 12.04 1.15 -38.13
CA LYS A 252 11.17 2.33 -38.06
C LYS A 252 9.75 2.09 -38.58
N ASP A 253 9.58 1.41 -39.70
CA ASP A 253 8.26 1.19 -40.31
C ASP A 253 7.37 0.28 -39.46
N LYS A 254 7.98 -0.73 -38.82
CA LYS A 254 7.27 -1.58 -37.90
C LYS A 254 6.97 -0.83 -36.59
N ALA A 255 7.90 -0.01 -36.12
CA ALA A 255 7.69 0.84 -34.94
C ALA A 255 6.50 1.77 -35.12
N GLU A 256 6.42 2.45 -36.28
CA GLU A 256 5.28 3.30 -36.64
C GLU A 256 3.96 2.52 -36.61
N THR A 257 3.94 1.33 -37.20
CA THR A 257 2.74 0.47 -37.25
C THR A 257 2.22 0.18 -35.84
N GLU A 258 3.10 -0.24 -34.92
CA GLU A 258 2.73 -0.60 -33.55
C GLU A 258 2.34 0.64 -32.73
N LEU A 259 3.06 1.77 -32.90
CA LEU A 259 2.75 3.02 -32.20
C LEU A 259 1.43 3.64 -32.67
N ARG A 260 1.10 3.57 -33.97
CA ARG A 260 -0.22 3.98 -34.47
C ARG A 260 -1.35 3.12 -33.88
N ARG A 261 -1.09 1.83 -33.68
CA ARG A 261 -2.04 0.97 -32.95
C ARG A 261 -2.20 1.41 -31.50
N ALA A 262 -1.09 1.71 -30.80
CA ALA A 262 -1.12 2.16 -29.42
C ALA A 262 -1.97 3.42 -29.25
N VAL A 263 -1.71 4.49 -30.03
CA VAL A 263 -2.47 5.76 -29.97
C VAL A 263 -3.93 5.61 -30.42
N LYS A 264 -4.25 4.63 -31.26
CA LYS A 264 -5.64 4.32 -31.64
C LYS A 264 -6.39 3.62 -30.52
N LEU A 265 -5.73 2.72 -29.78
CA LEU A 265 -6.32 1.97 -28.66
C LEU A 265 -6.48 2.84 -27.43
N ASP A 266 -5.49 3.68 -27.13
CA ASP A 266 -5.53 4.65 -26.04
C ASP A 266 -4.98 6.01 -26.52
N PRO A 267 -5.86 6.95 -26.91
CA PRO A 267 -5.47 8.30 -27.32
C PRO A 267 -4.92 9.17 -26.17
N SER A 268 -5.01 8.72 -24.93
CA SER A 268 -4.46 9.43 -23.76
C SER A 268 -3.03 9.00 -23.39
N LEU A 269 -2.48 8.02 -24.11
CA LEU A 269 -1.13 7.50 -23.84
C LEU A 269 -0.06 8.44 -24.42
N GLY A 270 0.32 9.47 -23.65
CA GLY A 270 1.27 10.52 -24.07
C GLY A 270 2.62 9.96 -24.53
N ALA A 271 3.10 8.88 -23.91
CA ALA A 271 4.34 8.21 -24.30
C ALA A 271 4.26 7.63 -25.73
N ALA A 272 3.10 7.05 -26.12
CA ALA A 272 2.91 6.52 -27.47
C ALA A 272 2.90 7.62 -28.53
N HIS A 273 2.24 8.76 -28.24
CA HIS A 273 2.29 9.95 -29.12
C HIS A 273 3.71 10.50 -29.27
N ARG A 274 4.47 10.58 -28.15
CA ARG A 274 5.87 10.99 -28.17
C ARG A 274 6.69 10.08 -29.09
N ASP A 275 6.62 8.77 -28.86
CA ASP A 275 7.43 7.79 -29.57
C ASP A 275 7.04 7.73 -31.07
N LEU A 276 5.74 7.84 -31.41
CA LEU A 276 5.26 7.96 -32.78
C LEU A 276 5.81 9.22 -33.48
N GLY A 277 5.74 10.37 -32.78
CA GLY A 277 6.31 11.61 -33.29
C GLY A 277 7.82 11.53 -33.54
N LEU A 278 8.56 10.79 -32.69
CA LEU A 278 10.00 10.56 -32.91
C LEU A 278 10.25 9.71 -34.15
N VAL A 279 9.51 8.63 -34.36
CA VAL A 279 9.64 7.76 -35.55
C VAL A 279 9.32 8.53 -36.80
N LEU A 280 8.20 9.27 -36.83
CA LEU A 280 7.77 10.09 -37.99
C LEU A 280 8.81 11.16 -38.33
N ARG A 281 9.36 11.85 -37.32
CA ARG A 281 10.45 12.81 -37.51
C ARG A 281 11.68 12.14 -38.17
N ASP A 282 12.06 10.97 -37.71
CA ASP A 282 13.23 10.24 -38.19
C ASP A 282 13.02 9.61 -39.59
N GLN A 283 11.77 9.54 -40.05
CA GLN A 283 11.37 9.21 -41.44
C GLN A 283 11.26 10.45 -42.34
N GLY A 284 11.29 11.67 -41.78
CA GLY A 284 11.14 12.92 -42.50
C GLY A 284 9.72 13.45 -42.61
N ASN A 285 8.74 12.81 -41.96
CA ASN A 285 7.32 13.21 -41.90
C ASN A 285 7.12 14.30 -40.83
N PHE A 286 7.72 15.47 -41.07
CA PHE A 286 7.86 16.50 -39.99
C PHE A 286 6.52 17.09 -39.57
N GLU A 287 5.57 17.30 -40.47
CA GLU A 287 4.25 17.87 -40.15
C GLU A 287 3.46 16.94 -39.26
N GLU A 288 3.42 15.65 -39.54
CA GLU A 288 2.72 14.66 -38.72
C GLU A 288 3.46 14.43 -37.40
N ALA A 289 4.80 14.42 -37.39
CA ALA A 289 5.61 14.37 -36.17
C ALA A 289 5.30 15.53 -35.23
N VAL A 290 5.10 16.75 -35.74
CA VAL A 290 4.71 17.91 -34.96
C VAL A 290 3.33 17.68 -34.31
N GLN A 291 2.34 17.17 -35.07
CA GLN A 291 1.00 16.91 -34.55
C GLN A 291 1.04 15.89 -33.38
N GLU A 292 1.75 14.79 -33.56
CA GLU A 292 1.85 13.77 -32.54
C GLU A 292 2.63 14.27 -31.29
N LEU A 293 3.71 15.03 -31.49
CA LEU A 293 4.47 15.62 -30.39
C LEU A 293 3.70 16.74 -29.66
N GLN A 294 2.83 17.49 -30.34
CA GLN A 294 1.92 18.45 -29.70
C GLN A 294 0.89 17.74 -28.82
N ARG A 295 0.35 16.60 -29.28
CA ARG A 295 -0.53 15.77 -28.45
C ARG A 295 0.21 15.23 -27.21
N ALA A 296 1.45 14.73 -27.41
CA ALA A 296 2.30 14.29 -26.32
C ALA A 296 2.55 15.42 -25.31
N ALA A 297 2.88 16.64 -25.76
CA ALA A 297 3.11 17.79 -24.89
C ALA A 297 1.85 18.23 -24.13
N ALA A 298 0.67 18.12 -24.73
CA ALA A 298 -0.59 18.38 -24.07
C ALA A 298 -0.91 17.34 -22.98
N LEU A 299 -0.56 16.07 -23.20
CA LEU A 299 -0.74 14.97 -22.24
C LEU A 299 0.35 14.92 -21.15
N LEU A 300 1.54 15.40 -21.48
CA LEU A 300 2.73 15.39 -20.61
C LEU A 300 3.33 16.80 -20.47
N PRO A 301 2.59 17.80 -19.95
CA PRO A 301 3.00 19.21 -20.02
C PRO A 301 4.23 19.55 -19.15
N GLY A 302 4.61 18.66 -18.24
CA GLY A 302 5.81 18.80 -17.40
C GLY A 302 7.06 18.07 -17.92
N ASP A 303 6.94 17.32 -19.03
CA ASP A 303 8.06 16.54 -19.57
C ASP A 303 8.96 17.42 -20.48
N SER A 304 10.12 17.82 -19.93
CA SER A 304 11.09 18.65 -20.64
C SER A 304 11.58 18.01 -21.96
N ALA A 305 11.67 16.67 -21.97
CA ALA A 305 12.14 15.94 -23.16
C ALA A 305 11.12 15.98 -24.30
N VAL A 306 9.82 15.91 -24.01
CA VAL A 306 8.75 16.03 -25.03
C VAL A 306 8.81 17.42 -25.70
N HIS A 307 8.91 18.50 -24.93
CA HIS A 307 9.04 19.86 -25.46
C HIS A 307 10.32 20.04 -26.28
N TYR A 308 11.43 19.42 -25.86
CA TYR A 308 12.66 19.39 -26.65
C TYR A 308 12.47 18.72 -28.00
N GLN A 309 11.82 17.56 -28.02
CA GLN A 309 11.57 16.83 -29.27
C GLN A 309 10.59 17.57 -30.20
N LEU A 310 9.55 18.20 -29.63
CA LEU A 310 8.62 19.05 -30.37
C LEU A 310 9.35 20.24 -31.00
N SER A 311 10.21 20.93 -30.25
CA SER A 311 11.03 22.02 -30.76
C SER A 311 11.89 21.58 -31.99
N ARG A 312 12.49 20.38 -31.89
CA ARG A 312 13.27 19.82 -33.01
C ARG A 312 12.43 19.50 -34.25
N ALA A 313 11.23 18.92 -34.02
CA ALA A 313 10.30 18.62 -35.13
C ALA A 313 9.79 19.91 -35.80
N LEU A 314 9.38 20.91 -35.02
CA LEU A 314 8.96 22.22 -35.49
C LEU A 314 10.04 22.91 -36.35
N ARG A 315 11.31 22.86 -35.91
CA ARG A 315 12.43 23.43 -36.65
C ARG A 315 12.59 22.76 -38.03
N LYS A 316 12.42 21.42 -38.05
CA LYS A 316 12.50 20.64 -39.28
C LYS A 316 11.28 20.88 -40.20
N ALA A 317 10.11 21.16 -39.63
CA ALA A 317 8.89 21.54 -40.35
C ALA A 317 8.88 23.02 -40.80
N GLY A 318 9.98 23.77 -40.65
CA GLY A 318 10.07 25.17 -41.07
C GLY A 318 9.34 26.18 -40.19
N LYS A 319 9.07 25.85 -38.93
CA LYS A 319 8.36 26.69 -37.95
C LYS A 319 9.31 27.18 -36.81
N PRO A 320 10.30 28.05 -37.09
CA PRO A 320 11.35 28.41 -36.16
C PRO A 320 10.85 29.19 -34.94
N GLU A 321 9.80 30.02 -35.07
CA GLU A 321 9.26 30.78 -33.93
C GLU A 321 8.58 29.89 -32.90
N GLU A 322 7.75 28.95 -33.34
CA GLU A 322 7.12 27.96 -32.48
C GLU A 322 8.20 27.05 -31.82
N ALA A 323 9.18 26.64 -32.59
CA ALA A 323 10.31 25.85 -32.10
C ALA A 323 11.10 26.57 -30.99
N GLY A 324 11.27 27.90 -31.11
CA GLY A 324 11.92 28.70 -30.09
C GLY A 324 11.14 28.72 -28.75
N LYS A 325 9.83 28.83 -28.82
CA LYS A 325 8.96 28.79 -27.62
C LYS A 325 9.06 27.44 -26.89
N GLU A 326 8.97 26.36 -27.64
CA GLU A 326 9.07 25.00 -27.09
C GLU A 326 10.47 24.70 -26.53
N ALA A 327 11.53 25.19 -27.18
CA ALA A 327 12.89 25.07 -26.67
C ALA A 327 13.07 25.81 -25.34
N ALA A 328 12.56 27.04 -25.24
CA ALA A 328 12.62 27.83 -24.01
C ALA A 328 11.82 27.16 -22.86
N LEU A 329 10.66 26.57 -23.19
CA LEU A 329 9.86 25.81 -22.20
C LEU A 329 10.60 24.58 -21.74
N SER A 330 11.18 23.79 -22.66
CA SER A 330 11.99 22.62 -22.34
C SER A 330 13.16 22.96 -21.42
N GLU A 331 13.89 24.05 -21.73
CA GLU A 331 15.02 24.49 -20.91
C GLU A 331 14.56 24.89 -19.49
N ARG A 332 13.45 25.62 -19.39
CA ARG A 332 12.88 26.02 -18.09
C ARG A 332 12.47 24.79 -17.26
N LEU A 333 11.78 23.82 -17.87
CA LEU A 333 11.37 22.58 -17.21
C LEU A 333 12.58 21.75 -16.79
N GLY A 334 13.55 21.57 -17.67
CA GLY A 334 14.77 20.82 -17.38
C GLY A 334 15.64 21.48 -16.29
N ARG A 335 15.64 22.83 -16.20
CA ARG A 335 16.28 23.55 -15.11
C ARG A 335 15.59 23.28 -13.79
N LYS A 336 14.25 23.41 -13.75
CA LYS A 336 13.45 23.12 -12.56
C LYS A 336 13.62 21.67 -12.08
N GLU A 337 13.68 20.73 -13.01
CA GLU A 337 13.92 19.30 -12.67
C GLU A 337 15.30 19.10 -12.04
N LYS A 338 16.36 19.68 -12.60
CA LYS A 338 17.73 19.62 -12.05
C LYS A 338 17.82 20.28 -10.68
N GLU A 339 17.19 21.45 -10.52
CA GLU A 339 17.11 22.14 -9.22
C GLU A 339 16.43 21.28 -8.18
N GLY A 340 15.28 20.63 -8.52
CA GLY A 340 14.60 19.71 -7.63
C GLY A 340 15.43 18.49 -7.26
N GLN A 341 16.14 17.89 -8.23
CA GLN A 341 17.06 16.78 -7.96
C GLN A 341 18.22 17.21 -7.04
N GLN A 342 18.80 18.40 -7.25
CA GLN A 342 19.85 18.93 -6.40
C GLN A 342 19.37 19.19 -4.98
N VAL A 343 18.18 19.76 -4.81
CA VAL A 343 17.54 19.97 -3.49
C VAL A 343 17.38 18.64 -2.74
N LEU A 344 16.87 17.61 -3.41
CA LEU A 344 16.73 16.28 -2.80
C LEU A 344 18.08 15.63 -2.48
N ALA A 345 19.09 15.80 -3.34
CA ALA A 345 20.42 15.29 -3.10
C ALA A 345 21.07 15.92 -1.86
N LEU A 346 20.97 17.25 -1.72
CA LEU A 346 21.44 17.99 -0.54
C LEU A 346 20.67 17.60 0.73
N ALA A 347 19.33 17.53 0.66
CA ALA A 347 18.53 17.16 1.82
C ALA A 347 18.83 15.73 2.32
N ASN A 348 18.96 14.77 1.41
CA ASN A 348 19.24 13.38 1.75
C ASN A 348 20.72 13.15 2.09
N GLY A 349 21.65 13.84 1.41
CA GLY A 349 23.09 13.86 1.72
C GLY A 349 23.32 14.37 3.13
N GLY A 350 22.72 15.49 3.46
CA GLY A 350 22.77 16.08 4.79
C GLY A 350 22.23 15.16 5.87
N LEU A 351 21.08 14.49 5.65
CA LEU A 351 20.56 13.49 6.60
C LEU A 351 21.53 12.31 6.79
N SER A 352 22.17 11.85 5.72
CA SER A 352 23.18 10.79 5.78
C SER A 352 24.40 11.23 6.61
N LEU A 353 24.84 12.48 6.53
CA LEU A 353 25.88 13.03 7.39
C LEU A 353 25.47 13.04 8.85
N VAL A 354 24.23 13.47 9.16
CA VAL A 354 23.67 13.43 10.52
C VAL A 354 23.73 12.03 11.10
N GLN A 355 23.29 11.02 10.34
CA GLN A 355 23.28 9.62 10.78
C GLN A 355 24.70 9.06 11.04
N ARG A 356 25.71 9.60 10.35
CA ARG A 356 27.13 9.27 10.57
C ARG A 356 27.80 10.07 11.70
N GLY A 357 27.05 10.92 12.41
CA GLY A 357 27.54 11.73 13.52
C GLY A 357 28.04 13.13 13.13
N HIS A 358 27.95 13.51 11.85
CA HIS A 358 28.37 14.82 11.33
C HIS A 358 27.17 15.80 11.29
N ALA A 359 26.46 15.94 12.40
CA ALA A 359 25.18 16.63 12.43
C ALA A 359 25.25 18.13 12.04
N ARG A 360 26.36 18.81 12.31
CA ARG A 360 26.55 20.23 11.93
C ARG A 360 26.73 20.39 10.42
N GLU A 361 27.54 19.52 9.81
CA GLU A 361 27.78 19.51 8.37
C GLU A 361 26.49 19.13 7.64
N GLY A 362 25.81 18.08 8.10
CA GLY A 362 24.54 17.67 7.54
C GLY A 362 23.45 18.75 7.61
N LEU A 363 23.38 19.49 8.73
CA LEU A 363 22.48 20.62 8.87
C LEU A 363 22.80 21.75 7.88
N ALA A 364 24.07 22.00 7.55
CA ALA A 364 24.48 23.00 6.58
C ALA A 364 24.00 22.63 5.17
N GLU A 365 24.20 21.37 4.73
CA GLU A 365 23.69 20.89 3.43
C GLU A 365 22.16 20.95 3.33
N ILE A 366 21.44 20.56 4.39
CA ILE A 366 19.98 20.64 4.41
C ILE A 366 19.49 22.09 4.32
N LYS A 367 20.19 23.03 4.98
CA LYS A 367 19.87 24.47 4.88
C LYS A 367 20.12 25.03 3.49
N GLU A 368 21.15 24.56 2.80
CA GLU A 368 21.38 24.90 1.40
C GLU A 368 20.20 24.40 0.53
N ALA A 369 19.73 23.19 0.75
CA ALA A 369 18.53 22.67 0.09
C ALA A 369 17.30 23.58 0.33
N LEU A 370 17.09 24.04 1.56
CA LEU A 370 15.99 24.97 1.91
C LEU A 370 16.18 26.39 1.37
N GLN A 371 17.40 26.82 1.08
CA GLN A 371 17.62 28.09 0.35
C GLN A 371 17.22 27.97 -1.11
N MET A 372 17.42 26.80 -1.73
CA MET A 372 17.03 26.54 -3.12
C MET A 372 15.52 26.33 -3.27
N ASP A 373 14.91 25.59 -2.34
CA ASP A 373 13.48 25.30 -2.30
C ASP A 373 12.94 25.43 -0.87
N PRO A 374 12.45 26.64 -0.49
CA PRO A 374 11.97 26.92 0.86
C PRO A 374 10.69 26.16 1.26
N GLU A 375 10.01 25.52 0.32
CA GLU A 375 8.79 24.75 0.56
C GLU A 375 9.04 23.22 0.41
N ASN A 376 10.31 22.79 0.42
CA ASN A 376 10.62 21.37 0.25
C ASN A 376 10.33 20.57 1.51
N LEU A 377 9.30 19.75 1.46
CA LEU A 377 8.83 18.93 2.60
C LEU A 377 9.93 18.02 3.15
N THR A 378 10.68 17.33 2.26
CA THR A 378 11.77 16.43 2.67
C THR A 378 12.89 17.19 3.37
N ALA A 379 13.27 18.35 2.86
CA ALA A 379 14.31 19.18 3.46
C ALA A 379 13.89 19.70 4.84
N HIS A 380 12.65 20.18 5.03
CA HIS A 380 12.14 20.58 6.35
C HIS A 380 12.10 19.42 7.34
N PHE A 381 11.67 18.23 6.90
CA PHE A 381 11.66 17.04 7.76
C PHE A 381 13.10 16.64 8.17
N ASN A 382 14.04 16.62 7.22
CA ASN A 382 15.44 16.29 7.48
C ASN A 382 16.13 17.36 8.35
N ASP A 383 15.76 18.67 8.19
CA ASP A 383 16.25 19.77 9.05
C ASP A 383 15.83 19.53 10.50
N ALA A 384 14.57 19.15 10.73
CA ALA A 384 14.09 18.82 12.05
C ALA A 384 14.90 17.66 12.68
N LEU A 385 15.15 16.60 11.94
CA LEU A 385 15.95 15.46 12.42
C LEU A 385 17.37 15.89 12.77
N ALA A 386 18.02 16.71 11.95
CA ALA A 386 19.35 17.24 12.20
C ALA A 386 19.41 18.14 13.44
N LEU A 387 18.44 19.05 13.58
CA LEU A 387 18.30 19.93 14.74
C LEU A 387 18.09 19.15 16.03
N ARG A 388 17.25 18.12 16.01
CA ARG A 388 17.04 17.21 17.14
C ARG A 388 18.31 16.49 17.56
N HIS A 389 19.12 15.98 16.62
CA HIS A 389 20.42 15.37 16.91
C HIS A 389 21.39 16.35 17.58
N LEU A 390 21.24 17.65 17.34
CA LEU A 390 21.99 18.73 17.99
C LEU A 390 21.38 19.21 19.30
N GLY A 391 20.25 18.61 19.76
CA GLY A 391 19.51 19.04 20.95
C GLY A 391 18.74 20.34 20.78
N ARG A 392 18.60 20.86 19.55
CA ARG A 392 17.92 22.11 19.21
C ARG A 392 16.43 21.89 19.00
N TYR A 393 15.76 21.35 20.03
CA TYR A 393 14.38 20.89 19.95
C TYR A 393 13.36 21.98 19.54
N ASP A 394 13.54 23.26 19.98
CA ASP A 394 12.59 24.33 19.59
C ASP A 394 12.60 24.58 18.10
N GLU A 395 13.77 24.59 17.49
CA GLU A 395 13.90 24.80 16.06
C GLU A 395 13.41 23.58 15.27
N SER A 396 13.65 22.37 15.78
CA SER A 396 13.09 21.13 15.21
C SER A 396 11.56 21.15 15.22
N ILE A 397 10.93 21.55 16.32
CA ILE A 397 9.47 21.69 16.45
C ILE A 397 8.93 22.65 15.38
N ILE A 398 9.57 23.78 15.15
CA ILE A 398 9.16 24.75 14.10
C ILE A 398 9.19 24.09 12.72
N GLN A 399 10.24 23.33 12.40
CA GLN A 399 10.33 22.65 11.11
C GLN A 399 9.28 21.55 10.95
N LEU A 400 9.03 20.75 12.00
CA LEU A 400 7.98 19.73 11.98
C LEU A 400 6.58 20.34 11.87
N GLN A 401 6.34 21.51 12.48
CA GLN A 401 5.08 22.22 12.30
C GLN A 401 4.87 22.67 10.85
N LYS A 402 5.93 23.13 10.16
CA LYS A 402 5.86 23.43 8.73
C LYS A 402 5.56 22.16 7.90
N VAL A 403 6.23 21.06 8.19
CA VAL A 403 5.94 19.77 7.55
C VAL A 403 4.46 19.40 7.73
N LEU A 404 3.91 19.54 8.93
CA LEU A 404 2.51 19.22 9.22
C LEU A 404 1.50 20.24 8.64
N GLN A 405 1.93 21.47 8.33
CA GLN A 405 1.12 22.42 7.54
C GLN A 405 1.01 21.97 6.07
N MET A 406 2.08 21.43 5.50
CA MET A 406 2.09 20.88 4.13
C MET A 406 1.41 19.52 4.03
N GLN A 407 1.65 18.64 5.01
CA GLN A 407 1.10 17.29 5.07
C GLN A 407 0.59 16.97 6.49
N PRO A 408 -0.67 17.30 6.80
CA PRO A 408 -1.24 17.19 8.16
C PRO A 408 -1.26 15.77 8.73
N ASP A 409 -1.33 14.77 7.89
CA ASP A 409 -1.44 13.37 8.29
C ASP A 409 -0.13 12.58 8.07
N MET A 410 1.03 13.23 8.19
CA MET A 410 2.34 12.57 8.12
C MET A 410 2.69 11.91 9.47
N PRO A 411 2.61 10.57 9.62
CA PRO A 411 2.80 9.89 10.90
C PRO A 411 4.20 10.11 11.47
N ALA A 412 5.22 10.08 10.60
CA ALA A 412 6.61 10.29 11.01
C ALA A 412 6.83 11.68 11.62
N ALA A 413 6.19 12.73 11.07
CA ALA A 413 6.30 14.09 11.61
C ALA A 413 5.64 14.21 12.99
N HIS A 414 4.47 13.62 13.17
CA HIS A 414 3.81 13.57 14.49
C HIS A 414 4.64 12.79 15.51
N TYR A 415 5.24 11.66 15.12
CA TYR A 415 6.11 10.89 16.00
C TYR A 415 7.35 11.70 16.41
N GLN A 416 8.05 12.34 15.46
CA GLN A 416 9.23 13.14 15.76
C GLN A 416 8.88 14.36 16.64
N LEU A 417 7.73 15.00 16.37
CA LEU A 417 7.23 16.11 17.18
C LEU A 417 6.95 15.68 18.63
N GLY A 418 6.39 14.48 18.81
CA GLY A 418 6.22 13.85 20.14
C GLY A 418 7.55 13.64 20.85
N CYS A 419 8.56 13.15 20.15
CA CYS A 419 9.90 12.97 20.67
C CYS A 419 10.56 14.31 21.07
N ASP A 420 10.38 15.39 20.30
CA ASP A 420 10.95 16.70 20.60
C ASP A 420 10.28 17.34 21.80
N TYR A 421 8.95 17.30 21.91
CA TYR A 421 8.23 17.73 23.09
C TYR A 421 8.64 16.93 24.33
N PHE A 422 8.83 15.63 24.18
CA PHE A 422 9.31 14.77 25.27
C PHE A 422 10.72 15.19 25.72
N GLY A 423 11.64 15.40 24.78
CA GLY A 423 13.00 15.87 25.05
C GLY A 423 13.05 17.21 25.80
N LYS A 424 12.03 18.06 25.61
CA LYS A 424 11.86 19.33 26.33
C LYS A 424 11.12 19.21 27.67
N GLY A 425 10.69 18.02 28.07
CA GLY A 425 9.84 17.82 29.26
C GLY A 425 8.39 18.29 29.09
N ARG A 426 7.96 18.61 27.86
CA ARG A 426 6.58 19.01 27.51
C ARG A 426 5.75 17.75 27.26
N TYR A 427 5.51 16.99 28.34
CA TYR A 427 4.96 15.63 28.22
C TYR A 427 3.51 15.60 27.73
N GLN A 428 2.69 16.61 28.05
CA GLN A 428 1.30 16.68 27.56
C GLN A 428 1.23 16.87 26.05
N GLU A 429 2.07 17.75 25.48
CA GLU A 429 2.14 17.94 24.03
C GLU A 429 2.76 16.74 23.32
N ALA A 430 3.70 16.06 23.97
CA ALA A 430 4.23 14.80 23.48
C ALA A 430 3.11 13.73 23.38
N VAL A 431 2.24 13.60 24.40
CA VAL A 431 1.08 12.69 24.38
C VAL A 431 0.16 13.02 23.19
N VAL A 432 -0.16 14.28 22.96
CA VAL A 432 -1.01 14.68 21.81
C VAL A 432 -0.40 14.25 20.50
N SER A 433 0.90 14.53 20.31
CA SER A 433 1.62 14.23 19.07
C SER A 433 1.75 12.70 18.84
N PHE A 434 2.16 11.95 19.87
CA PHE A 434 2.23 10.48 19.76
C PHE A 434 0.86 9.83 19.58
N ARG A 435 -0.20 10.36 20.21
CA ARG A 435 -1.57 9.85 20.02
C ARG A 435 -2.04 10.06 18.58
N ARG A 436 -1.70 11.21 17.96
CA ARG A 436 -1.99 11.43 16.54
C ARG A 436 -1.22 10.45 15.66
N ALA A 437 0.07 10.23 15.92
CA ALA A 437 0.86 9.21 15.22
C ALA A 437 0.27 7.81 15.41
N ALA A 438 -0.11 7.42 16.63
CA ALA A 438 -0.73 6.12 16.91
C ALA A 438 -2.07 5.93 16.20
N GLY A 439 -2.86 6.98 16.07
CA GLY A 439 -4.10 6.95 15.29
C GLY A 439 -3.88 6.76 13.78
N LEU A 440 -2.74 7.25 13.25
CA LEU A 440 -2.39 7.14 11.84
C LEU A 440 -1.70 5.80 11.50
N ILE A 441 -0.88 5.28 12.42
CA ILE A 441 -0.12 4.02 12.25
C ILE A 441 -0.22 3.13 13.50
N PRO A 442 -1.42 2.60 13.82
CA PRO A 442 -1.68 1.87 15.08
C PRO A 442 -0.91 0.55 15.21
N GLY A 443 -0.31 0.03 14.14
CA GLY A 443 0.51 -1.17 14.15
C GLY A 443 1.98 -0.95 14.54
N THR A 444 2.42 0.28 14.83
CA THR A 444 3.83 0.60 15.04
C THR A 444 4.21 0.62 16.52
N ALA A 445 4.95 -0.38 16.97
CA ALA A 445 5.36 -0.54 18.38
C ALA A 445 6.09 0.68 18.96
N ALA A 446 6.97 1.32 18.18
CA ALA A 446 7.71 2.51 18.62
C ALA A 446 6.79 3.68 18.97
N VAL A 447 5.69 3.88 18.23
CA VAL A 447 4.73 4.96 18.49
C VAL A 447 3.98 4.72 19.80
N HIS A 448 3.52 3.50 20.04
CA HIS A 448 2.88 3.09 21.30
C HIS A 448 3.85 3.17 22.48
N ASN A 449 5.12 2.82 22.26
CA ASN A 449 6.15 3.03 23.28
C ASN A 449 6.33 4.52 23.61
N GLY A 450 6.47 5.37 22.61
CA GLY A 450 6.57 6.83 22.79
C GLY A 450 5.37 7.41 23.53
N LEU A 451 4.14 7.01 23.12
CA LEU A 451 2.90 7.42 23.78
C LEU A 451 2.86 6.95 25.24
N GLY A 452 3.15 5.68 25.50
CA GLY A 452 3.13 5.11 26.85
C GLY A 452 4.15 5.77 27.78
N VAL A 453 5.35 6.05 27.29
CA VAL A 453 6.39 6.77 28.05
C VAL A 453 5.98 8.21 28.34
N ALA A 454 5.37 8.91 27.36
CA ALA A 454 4.88 10.27 27.56
C ALA A 454 3.71 10.32 28.57
N LEU A 455 2.76 9.37 28.51
CA LEU A 455 1.67 9.21 29.46
C LEU A 455 2.20 8.98 30.87
N ALA A 456 3.18 8.09 31.06
CA ALA A 456 3.79 7.85 32.36
C ALA A 456 4.43 9.12 32.95
N LYS A 457 5.14 9.91 32.13
CA LYS A 457 5.74 11.18 32.55
C LYS A 457 4.72 12.27 32.81
N SER A 458 3.56 12.22 32.17
CA SER A 458 2.44 13.14 32.42
C SER A 458 1.53 12.73 33.59
N GLY A 459 1.79 11.57 34.25
CA GLY A 459 1.06 11.08 35.41
C GLY A 459 -0.04 10.07 35.13
N ASP A 460 -0.34 9.75 33.84
CA ASP A 460 -1.32 8.72 33.48
C ASP A 460 -0.64 7.33 33.43
N THR A 461 -0.51 6.70 34.62
CA THR A 461 0.09 5.36 34.71
C THR A 461 -0.78 4.26 34.10
N GLY A 462 -2.11 4.42 34.14
CA GLY A 462 -3.05 3.46 33.54
C GLY A 462 -2.93 3.40 32.04
N GLY A 463 -3.05 4.55 31.38
CA GLY A 463 -2.84 4.68 29.93
C GLY A 463 -1.43 4.26 29.51
N ALA A 464 -0.40 4.65 30.26
CA ALA A 464 0.97 4.24 30.01
C ALA A 464 1.15 2.73 29.99
N THR A 465 0.57 2.03 30.98
CA THR A 465 0.67 0.56 31.06
C THR A 465 0.00 -0.11 29.87
N ALA A 466 -1.16 0.38 29.44
CA ALA A 466 -1.87 -0.15 28.28
C ALA A 466 -1.06 0.01 26.98
N GLU A 467 -0.54 1.20 26.73
CA GLU A 467 0.22 1.51 25.53
C GLU A 467 1.58 0.76 25.48
N LEU A 468 2.29 0.68 26.58
CA LEU A 468 3.56 -0.08 26.66
C LEU A 468 3.34 -1.59 26.55
N ALA A 469 2.23 -2.13 27.08
CA ALA A 469 1.85 -3.53 26.87
C ALA A 469 1.55 -3.81 25.40
N LEU A 470 0.87 -2.87 24.72
CA LEU A 470 0.62 -2.95 23.29
C LEU A 470 1.93 -2.89 22.47
N ALA A 471 2.83 -1.94 22.78
CA ALA A 471 4.15 -1.86 22.14
C ALA A 471 4.93 -3.18 22.27
N ARG A 472 4.97 -3.78 23.47
CA ARG A 472 5.59 -5.09 23.69
C ARG A 472 4.90 -6.23 22.94
N LYS A 473 3.57 -6.16 22.79
CA LYS A 473 2.80 -7.15 22.01
C LYS A 473 3.11 -7.03 20.52
N LEU A 474 3.23 -5.80 20.00
CA LEU A 474 3.53 -5.53 18.60
C LEU A 474 4.95 -5.94 18.21
N ASP A 475 5.94 -5.71 19.09
CA ASP A 475 7.32 -6.18 18.91
C ASP A 475 7.87 -6.83 20.20
N PRO A 476 7.64 -8.14 20.38
CA PRO A 476 8.11 -8.88 21.56
C PRO A 476 9.63 -9.02 21.65
N LYS A 477 10.35 -8.80 20.52
CA LYS A 477 11.80 -8.97 20.45
C LYS A 477 12.57 -7.72 20.87
N ALA A 478 11.92 -6.57 20.93
CA ALA A 478 12.54 -5.33 21.39
C ALA A 478 12.58 -5.27 22.93
N PRO A 479 13.77 -5.39 23.56
CA PRO A 479 13.86 -5.43 25.01
C PRO A 479 13.48 -4.10 25.68
N LEU A 480 13.53 -2.98 24.93
CA LEU A 480 13.18 -1.65 25.39
C LEU A 480 11.73 -1.57 25.88
N TYR A 481 10.79 -2.12 25.13
CA TYR A 481 9.36 -2.01 25.44
C TYR A 481 9.01 -2.78 26.72
N GLY A 482 9.62 -3.95 26.93
CA GLY A 482 9.51 -4.71 28.15
C GLY A 482 10.10 -3.98 29.38
N LYS A 483 11.25 -3.31 29.21
CA LYS A 483 11.88 -2.51 30.25
C LYS A 483 11.02 -1.30 30.62
N ASN A 484 10.52 -0.54 29.67
CA ASN A 484 9.65 0.60 29.91
C ASN A 484 8.37 0.19 30.65
N LEU A 485 7.73 -0.91 30.22
CA LEU A 485 6.54 -1.45 30.88
C LEU A 485 6.84 -1.84 32.35
N ALA A 486 7.93 -2.55 32.59
CA ALA A 486 8.33 -2.94 33.96
C ALA A 486 8.61 -1.69 34.82
N CYS A 487 9.21 -0.66 34.25
CA CYS A 487 9.45 0.61 34.93
C CYS A 487 8.16 1.30 35.40
N VAL A 488 7.13 1.28 34.59
CA VAL A 488 5.84 1.90 34.95
C VAL A 488 5.08 1.05 35.96
N GLN A 489 5.13 -0.28 35.82
CA GLN A 489 4.43 -1.20 36.76
C GLN A 489 5.10 -1.31 38.16
N LYS A 490 6.43 -1.21 38.21
CA LYS A 490 7.22 -1.28 39.44
C LYS A 490 8.34 -0.25 39.37
N PRO A 491 8.06 1.02 39.73
CA PRO A 491 9.08 2.06 39.73
C PRO A 491 10.21 1.73 40.72
N THR A 492 11.44 1.63 40.22
CA THR A 492 12.65 1.42 41.07
C THR A 492 13.62 2.58 40.86
N ALA A 493 14.49 2.82 41.85
CA ALA A 493 15.55 3.80 41.72
C ALA A 493 16.47 3.43 40.51
N GLY A 494 16.55 4.28 39.53
CA GLY A 494 17.34 4.04 38.26
C GLY A 494 16.49 3.65 37.05
N CYS A 495 15.18 3.61 37.17
CA CYS A 495 14.28 3.38 36.02
C CYS A 495 14.27 4.59 35.08
N VAL A 496 14.81 4.43 33.89
CA VAL A 496 14.83 5.46 32.84
C VAL A 496 13.85 5.06 31.75
N LEU A 497 12.82 5.90 31.54
CA LEU A 497 11.84 5.74 30.46
C LEU A 497 12.35 6.41 29.20
N VAL A 498 12.39 5.65 28.08
CA VAL A 498 12.88 6.11 26.78
C VAL A 498 11.78 5.95 25.74
N PRO A 499 11.35 7.05 25.05
CA PRO A 499 10.30 7.00 24.05
C PRO A 499 10.71 6.30 22.75
#